data_c8606410b3e758cec68ac162e93d465b
#
_entry.id   c8606410b3e758cec68ac162e93d465b
#
_cell.length_a   1.000
_cell.length_b   1.000
_cell.length_c   1.000
_cell.angle_alpha   90.00
_cell.angle_beta   90.00
_cell.angle_gamma   90.00
#
_symmetry.space_group_name_H-M   'P 1'
#
loop_
_entity.id
_entity.type
_entity.pdbx_description
1 polymer ?
#
loop_
_entity_poly.entity_id
_entity_poly.type
_entity_poly.pdbx_seq_one_letter_code
_entity_poly.pdbx_strand_id
1 'polypeptide(L)'
;MNYLSVESISKTFGDRTILSDLSLGIAQGQKVALVGINGSGKSTLLKVLTGIETPDSGEVVFRNDIVVRSLLQNPAFKAGQTILDAVFDENDPTQQLIVKYERAITSGDGDQIERLIGEIDAANAWDLESQAKQILGKLGLHELDMEVSKLSGGQQKRIALA
;
A
#
# COMPACT_ATOMS: atom_id res chain seq x y z
N MET A 1 -14.72 11.37 -17.72
CA MET A 1 -13.27 11.42 -17.96
C MET A 1 -12.65 10.22 -17.25
N ASN A 2 -11.88 9.40 -17.96
CA ASN A 2 -11.30 8.20 -17.36
C ASN A 2 -10.08 8.54 -16.52
N TYR A 3 -9.91 7.86 -15.39
CA TYR A 3 -8.70 7.85 -14.57
C TYR A 3 -7.72 6.78 -15.04
N LEU A 4 -8.25 5.67 -15.58
CA LEU A 4 -7.50 4.57 -16.17
C LEU A 4 -8.11 4.28 -17.56
N SER A 5 -7.26 4.18 -18.57
CA SER A 5 -7.60 3.65 -19.89
C SER A 5 -6.66 2.50 -20.22
N VAL A 6 -7.22 1.42 -20.70
CA VAL A 6 -6.51 0.23 -21.14
C VAL A 6 -6.92 -0.03 -22.57
N GLU A 7 -5.95 -0.16 -23.47
CA GLU A 7 -6.17 -0.33 -24.89
C GLU A 7 -5.48 -1.58 -25.41
N SER A 8 -6.27 -2.54 -25.88
CA SER A 8 -5.87 -3.76 -26.59
C SER A 8 -4.73 -4.54 -25.92
N ILE A 9 -4.73 -4.62 -24.57
CA ILE A 9 -3.68 -5.36 -23.87
C ILE A 9 -3.81 -6.86 -24.09
N SER A 10 -2.66 -7.49 -24.35
CA SER A 10 -2.54 -8.95 -24.39
C SER A 10 -1.38 -9.40 -23.51
N LYS A 11 -1.49 -10.60 -22.93
CA LYS A 11 -0.46 -11.20 -22.10
C LYS A 11 -0.48 -12.72 -22.24
N THR A 12 0.69 -13.29 -22.52
CA THR A 12 0.91 -14.72 -22.69
C THR A 12 2.01 -15.19 -21.76
N PHE A 13 1.89 -16.37 -21.19
CA PHE A 13 2.94 -17.05 -20.45
C PHE A 13 3.22 -18.42 -21.09
N GLY A 14 4.40 -18.59 -21.69
CA GLY A 14 4.71 -19.74 -22.55
C GLY A 14 3.69 -19.84 -23.68
N ASP A 15 3.03 -20.98 -23.83
CA ASP A 15 2.03 -21.21 -24.88
C ASP A 15 0.60 -20.80 -24.45
N ARG A 16 0.43 -20.25 -23.26
CA ARG A 16 -0.89 -19.92 -22.72
C ARG A 16 -1.17 -18.42 -22.76
N THR A 17 -2.10 -18.00 -23.61
CA THR A 17 -2.64 -16.64 -23.59
C THR A 17 -3.57 -16.45 -22.40
N ILE A 18 -3.27 -15.47 -21.56
CA ILE A 18 -4.02 -15.13 -20.34
C ILE A 18 -4.94 -13.93 -20.57
N LEU A 19 -4.44 -12.92 -21.27
CA LEU A 19 -5.21 -11.74 -21.66
C LEU A 19 -5.12 -11.63 -23.19
N SER A 20 -6.24 -11.36 -23.85
CA SER A 20 -6.30 -11.25 -25.31
C SER A 20 -7.12 -10.02 -25.68
N ASP A 21 -6.47 -9.03 -26.28
CA ASP A 21 -7.08 -7.81 -26.83
C ASP A 21 -8.10 -7.14 -25.88
N LEU A 22 -7.71 -7.00 -24.60
CA LEU A 22 -8.61 -6.47 -23.57
C LEU A 22 -8.50 -4.95 -23.53
N SER A 23 -9.66 -4.28 -23.65
CA SER A 23 -9.78 -2.83 -23.50
C SER A 23 -10.83 -2.49 -22.47
N LEU A 24 -10.54 -1.53 -21.59
CA LEU A 24 -11.46 -1.03 -20.57
C LEU A 24 -11.09 0.40 -20.15
N GLY A 25 -12.05 1.10 -19.58
CA GLY A 25 -11.82 2.41 -18.95
C GLY A 25 -12.48 2.46 -17.57
N ILE A 26 -11.82 3.13 -16.63
CA ILE A 26 -12.36 3.39 -15.30
C ILE A 26 -12.42 4.90 -15.07
N ALA A 27 -13.62 5.40 -14.82
CA ALA A 27 -13.87 6.81 -14.55
C ALA A 27 -13.79 7.12 -13.04
N GLN A 28 -13.70 8.41 -12.72
CA GLN A 28 -13.74 8.90 -11.35
C GLN A 28 -15.00 8.39 -10.60
N GLY A 29 -14.81 7.92 -9.37
CA GLY A 29 -15.89 7.43 -8.51
C GLY A 29 -16.46 6.06 -8.91
N GLN A 30 -15.99 5.48 -10.01
CA GLN A 30 -16.43 4.18 -10.45
C GLN A 30 -15.79 3.07 -9.61
N LYS A 31 -16.61 2.09 -9.19
CA LYS A 31 -16.16 0.86 -8.54
C LYS A 31 -16.34 -0.29 -9.51
N VAL A 32 -15.26 -1.00 -9.80
CA VAL A 32 -15.25 -2.11 -10.76
C VAL A 32 -14.87 -3.39 -10.03
N ALA A 33 -15.64 -4.46 -10.22
CA ALA A 33 -15.34 -5.78 -9.72
C ALA A 33 -14.92 -6.71 -10.86
N LEU A 34 -13.80 -7.40 -10.68
CA LEU A 34 -13.29 -8.39 -11.63
C LEU A 34 -13.73 -9.79 -11.18
N VAL A 35 -14.65 -10.39 -11.92
CA VAL A 35 -15.25 -11.69 -11.59
C VAL A 35 -14.84 -12.75 -12.63
N GLY A 36 -14.55 -13.96 -12.16
CA GLY A 36 -14.20 -15.09 -13.01
C GLY A 36 -13.68 -16.28 -12.20
N ILE A 37 -13.58 -17.43 -12.85
CA ILE A 37 -13.04 -18.66 -12.25
C ILE A 37 -11.56 -18.53 -11.87
N ASN A 38 -11.05 -19.43 -11.03
CA ASN A 38 -9.63 -19.45 -10.71
C ASN A 38 -8.80 -19.77 -11.98
N GLY A 39 -7.69 -19.07 -12.13
CA GLY A 39 -6.83 -19.20 -13.30
C GLY A 39 -7.29 -18.46 -14.57
N SER A 40 -8.37 -17.64 -14.50
CA SER A 40 -8.85 -16.84 -15.63
C SER A 40 -8.06 -15.54 -15.90
N GLY A 41 -6.96 -15.30 -15.21
CA GLY A 41 -6.11 -14.14 -15.46
C GLY A 41 -6.41 -12.90 -14.61
N LYS A 42 -7.35 -12.95 -13.64
CA LYS A 42 -7.69 -11.78 -12.79
C LYS A 42 -6.46 -11.15 -12.12
N SER A 43 -5.65 -11.96 -11.47
CA SER A 43 -4.44 -11.48 -10.79
C SER A 43 -3.38 -10.96 -11.77
N THR A 44 -3.31 -11.55 -12.97
CA THR A 44 -2.42 -11.08 -14.05
C THR A 44 -2.88 -9.72 -14.54
N LEU A 45 -4.18 -9.56 -14.78
CA LEU A 45 -4.74 -8.25 -15.16
C LEU A 45 -4.43 -7.19 -14.12
N LEU A 46 -4.67 -7.46 -12.83
CA LEU A 46 -4.34 -6.51 -11.76
C LEU A 46 -2.85 -6.16 -11.72
N LYS A 47 -1.96 -7.13 -11.93
CA LYS A 47 -0.51 -6.88 -12.00
C LYS A 47 -0.14 -6.01 -13.21
N VAL A 48 -0.76 -6.23 -14.36
CA VAL A 48 -0.57 -5.40 -15.55
C VAL A 48 -1.10 -3.98 -15.30
N LEU A 49 -2.29 -3.84 -14.74
CA LEU A 49 -2.86 -2.53 -14.40
C LEU A 49 -2.01 -1.73 -13.40
N THR A 50 -1.30 -2.40 -12.50
CA THR A 50 -0.46 -1.75 -11.48
C THR A 50 1.00 -1.61 -11.88
N GLY A 51 1.37 -2.02 -13.11
CA GLY A 51 2.73 -1.94 -13.62
C GLY A 51 3.71 -2.95 -13.03
N ILE A 52 3.23 -3.92 -12.23
CA ILE A 52 4.05 -5.04 -11.70
C ILE A 52 4.43 -6.01 -12.84
N GLU A 53 3.55 -6.13 -13.81
CA GLU A 53 3.75 -6.99 -14.99
C GLU A 53 3.56 -6.14 -16.26
N THR A 54 4.42 -6.33 -17.26
CA THR A 54 4.31 -5.62 -18.54
C THR A 54 3.42 -6.42 -19.49
N PRO A 55 2.45 -5.82 -20.18
CA PRO A 55 1.71 -6.50 -21.24
C PRO A 55 2.61 -6.79 -22.44
N ASP A 56 2.29 -7.82 -23.24
CA ASP A 56 3.03 -8.16 -24.46
C ASP A 56 2.64 -7.22 -25.61
N SER A 57 1.41 -6.70 -25.59
CA SER A 57 0.91 -5.68 -26.52
C SER A 57 -0.16 -4.81 -25.86
N GLY A 58 -0.45 -3.66 -26.48
CA GLY A 58 -1.37 -2.66 -25.96
C GLY A 58 -0.75 -1.79 -24.89
N GLU A 59 -1.55 -0.94 -24.29
CA GLU A 59 -1.05 0.00 -23.28
C GLU A 59 -2.05 0.23 -22.12
N VAL A 60 -1.47 0.62 -20.98
CA VAL A 60 -2.20 1.03 -19.77
C VAL A 60 -1.83 2.48 -19.47
N VAL A 61 -2.80 3.36 -19.51
CA VAL A 61 -2.60 4.79 -19.32
C VAL A 61 -3.38 5.25 -18.09
N PHE A 62 -2.68 5.84 -17.14
CA PHE A 62 -3.27 6.54 -16.01
C PHE A 62 -3.26 8.04 -16.25
N ARG A 63 -4.27 8.72 -15.76
CA ARG A 63 -4.27 10.16 -15.72
C ARG A 63 -3.12 10.69 -14.86
N ASN A 64 -2.46 11.75 -15.27
CA ASN A 64 -1.22 12.26 -14.68
C ASN A 64 -1.33 12.70 -13.21
N ASP A 65 -2.51 13.06 -12.73
CA ASP A 65 -2.69 13.67 -11.40
C ASP A 65 -3.22 12.69 -10.35
N ILE A 66 -3.05 11.38 -10.56
CA ILE A 66 -3.55 10.37 -9.61
C ILE A 66 -2.44 9.55 -9.02
N VAL A 67 -2.62 9.18 -7.76
CA VAL A 67 -1.76 8.21 -7.07
C VAL A 67 -2.40 6.84 -7.19
N VAL A 68 -1.68 5.89 -7.79
CA VAL A 68 -2.13 4.51 -7.92
C VAL A 68 -1.57 3.69 -6.76
N ARG A 69 -2.42 2.96 -6.08
CA ARG A 69 -2.03 2.02 -5.03
C ARG A 69 -2.65 0.65 -5.28
N SER A 70 -1.93 -0.39 -4.92
CA SER A 70 -2.40 -1.77 -5.02
C SER A 70 -2.21 -2.52 -3.71
N LEU A 71 -3.20 -3.30 -3.32
CA LEU A 71 -3.10 -4.23 -2.21
C LEU A 71 -2.88 -5.64 -2.75
N LEU A 72 -1.70 -6.19 -2.49
CA LEU A 72 -1.37 -7.55 -2.90
C LEU A 72 -2.10 -8.57 -2.01
N GLN A 73 -2.47 -9.70 -2.60
CA GLN A 73 -3.12 -10.80 -1.86
C GLN A 73 -2.23 -11.34 -0.73
N ASN A 74 -0.91 -11.37 -0.95
CA ASN A 74 0.10 -11.74 0.02
C ASN A 74 1.10 -10.58 0.11
N PRO A 75 0.93 -9.66 1.07
CA PRO A 75 1.90 -8.59 1.27
C PRO A 75 3.22 -9.17 1.76
N ALA A 76 4.32 -8.65 1.25
CA ALA A 76 5.66 -9.00 1.71
C ALA A 76 6.17 -7.90 2.65
N PHE A 77 6.70 -8.31 3.80
CA PHE A 77 7.30 -7.42 4.79
C PHE A 77 8.78 -7.76 4.96
N LYS A 78 9.59 -6.77 5.33
CA LYS A 78 11.01 -6.98 5.62
C LYS A 78 11.16 -7.76 6.95
N ALA A 79 12.19 -8.58 7.07
CA ALA A 79 12.49 -9.26 8.32
C ALA A 79 12.78 -8.25 9.44
N GLY A 80 12.22 -8.47 10.62
CA GLY A 80 12.35 -7.58 11.78
C GLY A 80 11.53 -6.29 11.71
N GLN A 81 10.73 -6.09 10.66
CA GLN A 81 9.89 -4.90 10.50
C GLN A 81 8.75 -4.93 11.52
N THR A 82 8.55 -3.83 12.24
CA THR A 82 7.40 -3.63 13.14
C THR A 82 6.16 -3.19 12.38
N ILE A 83 4.99 -3.20 13.03
CA ILE A 83 3.76 -2.63 12.45
C ILE A 83 3.98 -1.17 12.07
N LEU A 84 4.64 -0.41 12.95
CA LEU A 84 4.94 1.00 12.73
C LEU A 84 5.80 1.20 11.47
N ASP A 85 6.86 0.40 11.32
CA ASP A 85 7.74 0.46 10.15
C ASP A 85 7.05 0.04 8.85
N ALA A 86 6.02 -0.80 8.95
CA ALA A 86 5.31 -1.30 7.77
C ALA A 86 4.26 -0.32 7.23
N VAL A 87 3.75 0.57 8.08
CA VAL A 87 2.71 1.53 7.74
C VAL A 87 3.30 2.84 7.22
N PHE A 88 4.46 3.26 7.74
CA PHE A 88 5.09 4.50 7.37
C PHE A 88 6.18 4.32 6.30
N ASP A 89 6.23 5.25 5.34
CA ASP A 89 7.24 5.25 4.28
C ASP A 89 8.62 5.58 4.84
N GLU A 90 9.59 4.70 4.65
CA GLU A 90 10.98 4.88 5.09
C GLU A 90 11.68 6.08 4.41
N ASN A 91 11.18 6.53 3.27
CA ASN A 91 11.74 7.63 2.49
C ASN A 91 11.06 8.99 2.77
N ASP A 92 9.97 9.01 3.54
CA ASP A 92 9.28 10.24 3.92
C ASP A 92 9.83 10.77 5.25
N PRO A 93 10.56 11.90 5.27
CA PRO A 93 11.15 12.45 6.50
C PRO A 93 10.11 12.75 7.58
N THR A 94 8.92 13.23 7.19
CA THR A 94 7.84 13.58 8.13
C THR A 94 7.28 12.33 8.79
N GLN A 95 7.05 11.27 8.02
CA GLN A 95 6.60 9.98 8.56
C GLN A 95 7.66 9.37 9.47
N GLN A 96 8.94 9.50 9.12
CA GLN A 96 10.04 9.01 9.96
C GLN A 96 10.20 9.76 11.29
N LEU A 97 9.75 11.02 11.39
CA LEU A 97 9.67 11.72 12.68
C LEU A 97 8.68 11.04 13.62
N ILE A 98 7.50 10.64 13.11
CA ILE A 98 6.49 9.92 13.89
C ILE A 98 7.03 8.56 14.36
N VAL A 99 7.70 7.81 13.48
CA VAL A 99 8.31 6.52 13.84
C VAL A 99 9.33 6.68 14.98
N LYS A 100 10.20 7.69 14.90
CA LYS A 100 11.19 7.97 15.95
C LYS A 100 10.54 8.37 17.26
N TYR A 101 9.49 9.19 17.20
CA TYR A 101 8.75 9.65 18.38
C TYR A 101 8.07 8.48 19.09
N GLU A 102 7.37 7.61 18.38
CA GLU A 102 6.73 6.43 18.98
C GLU A 102 7.77 5.50 19.64
N ARG A 103 8.93 5.32 19.01
CA ARG A 103 10.03 4.54 19.59
C ARG A 103 10.61 5.18 20.85
N ALA A 104 10.77 6.51 20.85
CA ALA A 104 11.24 7.24 22.03
C ALA A 104 10.27 7.12 23.20
N ILE A 105 8.95 7.17 22.95
CA ILE A 105 7.93 6.91 23.95
C ILE A 105 8.06 5.51 24.53
N THR A 106 8.15 4.49 23.67
CA THR A 106 8.27 3.09 24.09
C THR A 106 9.55 2.84 24.91
N SER A 107 10.68 3.48 24.54
CA SER A 107 11.95 3.35 25.27
C SER A 107 12.02 4.22 26.53
N GLY A 108 11.13 5.19 26.71
CA GLY A 108 11.13 6.13 27.83
C GLY A 108 12.25 7.19 27.77
N ASP A 109 12.80 7.48 26.58
CA ASP A 109 13.86 8.46 26.37
C ASP A 109 13.28 9.90 26.36
N GLY A 110 13.23 10.51 27.55
CA GLY A 110 12.63 11.83 27.75
C GLY A 110 13.29 12.94 26.94
N ASP A 111 14.61 12.93 26.83
CA ASP A 111 15.36 13.97 26.09
C ASP A 111 15.06 13.88 24.59
N GLN A 112 14.97 12.65 24.06
CA GLN A 112 14.64 12.43 22.67
C GLN A 112 13.16 12.80 22.40
N ILE A 113 12.25 12.49 23.30
CA ILE A 113 10.83 12.86 23.19
C ILE A 113 10.67 14.38 23.07
N GLU A 114 11.30 15.15 23.98
CA GLU A 114 11.19 16.62 23.96
C GLU A 114 11.69 17.21 22.65
N ARG A 115 12.83 16.72 22.15
CA ARG A 115 13.39 17.17 20.87
C ARG A 115 12.45 16.85 19.70
N LEU A 116 11.92 15.63 19.65
CA LEU A 116 11.05 15.19 18.57
C LEU A 116 9.71 15.89 18.55
N ILE A 117 9.16 16.26 19.72
CA ILE A 117 7.96 17.12 19.80
C ILE A 117 8.19 18.43 19.04
N GLY A 118 9.32 19.10 19.25
CA GLY A 118 9.63 20.34 18.53
C GLY A 118 9.79 20.16 17.03
N GLU A 119 10.38 19.02 16.59
CA GLU A 119 10.51 18.71 15.16
C GLU A 119 9.15 18.39 14.50
N ILE A 120 8.26 17.66 15.19
CA ILE A 120 6.90 17.34 14.74
C ILE A 120 6.02 18.59 14.68
N ASP A 121 6.11 19.49 15.67
CA ASP A 121 5.43 20.77 15.66
C ASP A 121 5.84 21.62 14.47
N ALA A 122 7.13 21.71 14.20
CA ALA A 122 7.66 22.45 13.05
C ALA A 122 7.20 21.87 11.71
N ALA A 123 7.03 20.55 11.63
CA ALA A 123 6.54 19.84 10.46
C ALA A 123 5.01 19.80 10.34
N ASN A 124 4.26 20.27 11.35
CA ASN A 124 2.79 20.10 11.48
C ASN A 124 2.33 18.64 11.28
N ALA A 125 3.05 17.69 11.87
CA ALA A 125 2.86 16.26 11.60
C ALA A 125 1.98 15.52 12.61
N TRP A 126 1.43 16.18 13.64
CA TRP A 126 0.54 15.56 14.64
C TRP A 126 -0.73 14.94 14.06
N ASP A 127 -1.29 15.57 13.01
CA ASP A 127 -2.47 15.02 12.34
C ASP A 127 -2.17 13.68 11.68
N LEU A 128 -0.97 13.50 11.15
CA LEU A 128 -0.53 12.25 10.54
C LEU A 128 -0.45 11.12 11.58
N GLU A 129 0.15 11.40 12.74
CA GLU A 129 0.24 10.45 13.87
C GLU A 129 -1.17 10.04 14.34
N SER A 130 -2.04 11.01 14.57
CA SER A 130 -3.40 10.77 15.02
C SER A 130 -4.21 9.96 14.02
N GLN A 131 -4.11 10.26 12.72
CA GLN A 131 -4.77 9.52 11.64
C GLN A 131 -4.26 8.08 11.57
N ALA A 132 -2.94 7.87 11.63
CA ALA A 132 -2.35 6.53 11.61
C ALA A 132 -2.85 5.69 12.78
N LYS A 133 -2.81 6.21 14.00
CA LYS A 133 -3.34 5.51 15.19
C LYS A 133 -4.83 5.20 15.08
N GLN A 134 -5.62 6.12 14.54
CA GLN A 134 -7.04 5.90 14.32
C GLN A 134 -7.31 4.77 13.32
N ILE A 135 -6.57 4.74 12.20
CA ILE A 135 -6.70 3.69 11.17
C ILE A 135 -6.28 2.35 11.75
N LEU A 136 -5.11 2.28 12.39
CA LEU A 136 -4.59 1.06 13.00
C LEU A 136 -5.52 0.53 14.10
N GLY A 137 -6.06 1.40 14.93
CA GLY A 137 -7.05 1.05 15.95
C GLY A 137 -8.33 0.46 15.34
N LYS A 138 -8.87 1.04 14.27
CA LYS A 138 -10.02 0.49 13.53
C LYS A 138 -9.74 -0.87 12.92
N LEU A 139 -8.49 -1.14 12.56
CA LEU A 139 -8.04 -2.42 12.05
C LEU A 139 -7.69 -3.42 13.16
N GLY A 140 -7.82 -3.04 14.45
CA GLY A 140 -7.51 -3.87 15.60
C GLY A 140 -6.01 -4.14 15.74
N LEU A 141 -5.17 -3.17 15.40
CA LEU A 141 -3.72 -3.18 15.51
C LEU A 141 -3.31 -2.14 16.54
N HIS A 142 -2.99 -2.57 17.75
CA HIS A 142 -2.73 -1.66 18.89
C HIS A 142 -1.26 -1.67 19.36
N GLU A 143 -0.56 -2.79 19.16
CA GLU A 143 0.82 -2.97 19.59
C GLU A 143 1.77 -2.64 18.44
N LEU A 144 2.01 -1.35 18.20
CA LEU A 144 2.71 -0.84 17.01
C LEU A 144 4.17 -1.31 16.90
N ASP A 145 4.80 -1.63 18.04
CA ASP A 145 6.17 -2.16 18.10
C ASP A 145 6.25 -3.67 17.85
N MET A 146 5.10 -4.34 17.74
CA MET A 146 5.09 -5.78 17.44
C MET A 146 5.66 -6.04 16.05
N GLU A 147 6.56 -7.02 15.97
CA GLU A 147 7.14 -7.47 14.71
C GLU A 147 6.08 -8.13 13.82
N VAL A 148 6.01 -7.73 12.55
CA VAL A 148 5.00 -8.21 11.60
C VAL A 148 5.08 -9.72 11.38
N SER A 149 6.25 -10.31 11.50
CA SER A 149 6.47 -11.77 11.40
C SER A 149 5.72 -12.59 12.45
N LYS A 150 5.40 -11.99 13.61
CA LYS A 150 4.68 -12.65 14.72
C LYS A 150 3.15 -12.58 14.55
N LEU A 151 2.68 -11.87 13.56
CA LEU A 151 1.25 -11.67 13.32
C LEU A 151 0.65 -12.76 12.44
N SER A 152 -0.64 -13.02 12.64
CA SER A 152 -1.40 -13.90 11.74
C SER A 152 -1.48 -13.30 10.32
N GLY A 153 -1.65 -14.14 9.30
CA GLY A 153 -1.80 -13.68 7.92
C GLY A 153 -2.97 -12.69 7.71
N GLY A 154 -4.03 -12.81 8.53
CA GLY A 154 -5.13 -11.85 8.54
C GLY A 154 -4.74 -10.48 9.09
N GLN A 155 -3.90 -10.43 10.13
CA GLN A 155 -3.36 -9.20 10.68
C GLN A 155 -2.37 -8.54 9.71
N GLN A 156 -1.50 -9.34 9.08
CA GLN A 156 -0.57 -8.85 8.05
C GLN A 156 -1.31 -8.20 6.87
N LYS A 157 -2.43 -8.79 6.41
CA LYS A 157 -3.28 -8.17 5.38
C LYS A 157 -3.92 -6.86 5.83
N ARG A 158 -4.26 -6.73 7.11
CA ARG A 158 -4.79 -5.47 7.67
C ARG A 158 -3.73 -4.37 7.73
N ILE A 159 -2.47 -4.72 8.03
CA ILE A 159 -1.34 -3.78 7.96
C ILE A 159 -1.15 -3.27 6.54
N ALA A 160 -1.17 -4.16 5.55
CA ALA A 160 -1.02 -3.77 4.15
C ALA A 160 -2.19 -2.90 3.61
N LEU A 161 -3.32 -2.86 4.34
CA LEU A 161 -4.47 -2.02 4.05
C LEU A 161 -4.36 -0.63 4.70
N ALA A 162 -3.60 -0.51 5.78
CA ALA A 162 -3.39 0.73 6.52
C ALA A 162 -2.52 1.72 5.75
#